data_3f1ea4ae88b831d7d34056b1c2a3d76a
#
_entry.id   3f1ea4ae88b831d7d34056b1c2a3d76a
#
_cell.length_a   1.000
_cell.length_b   1.000
_cell.length_c   1.000
_cell.angle_alpha   90.00
_cell.angle_beta   90.00
_cell.angle_gamma   90.00
#
_symmetry.space_group_name_H-M   'P 1'
#
loop_
_entity.id
_entity.type
_entity.pdbx_description
1 polymer ?
#
loop_
_entity_poly.entity_id
_entity_poly.type
_entity_poly.pdbx_seq_one_letter_code
_entity_poly.pdbx_strand_id
1 'polypeptide(L)'
;MGGHRGTGERKAEREAKAMKVSVVILNWNGCDMLRTFLPSVVRYSKGEGVEVCVADNGSTDASVEMLRQDFPSVRVILLDQNHGFADGYNLALQQVEADYVVLLNSDVEVTEHWLEPMIAYLDIHPEVTACQPKIRSWRQKDHFEYAGAAGGFLDKYGYPFCRGRIMGVVEKDEG
;
A
#
# COMPACT_ATOMS: atom_id res chain seq x y z
N MET A 1 25.68 29.73 -25.75
CA MET A 1 25.79 29.76 -24.27
C MET A 1 24.38 29.60 -23.70
N GLY A 2 23.95 28.39 -23.46
CA GLY A 2 22.63 28.05 -22.87
C GLY A 2 22.89 27.35 -21.53
N GLY A 3 22.72 28.13 -20.45
CA GLY A 3 23.01 27.69 -19.10
C GLY A 3 22.06 26.62 -18.59
N HIS A 4 22.63 25.57 -18.07
CA HIS A 4 21.99 24.55 -17.24
C HIS A 4 21.47 25.17 -15.90
N ARG A 5 20.28 25.78 -15.92
CA ARG A 5 19.57 26.12 -14.71
C ARG A 5 18.29 25.25 -14.67
N GLY A 6 18.33 24.12 -14.02
CA GLY A 6 17.12 23.30 -14.02
C GLY A 6 17.05 22.14 -13.04
N THR A 7 18.16 21.76 -12.42
CA THR A 7 18.16 20.61 -11.49
C THR A 7 18.12 21.01 -10.02
N GLY A 8 18.69 22.16 -9.67
CA GLY A 8 18.71 22.65 -8.28
C GLY A 8 17.38 23.27 -7.84
N GLU A 9 16.72 24.01 -8.74
CA GLU A 9 15.41 24.65 -8.44
C GLU A 9 14.31 23.62 -8.26
N ARG A 10 14.27 22.58 -9.10
CA ARG A 10 13.32 21.47 -8.96
C ARG A 10 13.52 20.62 -7.71
N LYS A 11 14.77 20.53 -7.22
CA LYS A 11 15.07 19.83 -5.95
C LYS A 11 14.65 20.69 -4.75
N ALA A 12 14.89 21.99 -4.79
CA ALA A 12 14.46 22.93 -3.75
C ALA A 12 12.92 23.10 -3.68
N GLU A 13 12.23 23.06 -4.82
CA GLU A 13 10.76 23.09 -4.88
C GLU A 13 10.13 21.77 -4.38
N ARG A 14 10.79 20.63 -4.56
CA ARG A 14 10.38 19.34 -3.95
C ARG A 14 10.59 19.34 -2.43
N GLU A 15 11.63 19.96 -1.92
CA GLU A 15 11.89 20.08 -0.47
C GLU A 15 10.91 21.03 0.23
N ALA A 16 10.25 21.92 -0.50
CA ALA A 16 9.25 22.86 0.05
C ALA A 16 7.79 22.32 -0.03
N LYS A 17 7.55 21.23 -0.78
CA LYS A 17 6.23 20.59 -0.89
C LYS A 17 6.24 19.34 -0.01
N ALA A 18 5.44 19.36 1.06
CA ALA A 18 5.23 18.15 1.88
C ALA A 18 4.92 16.96 0.95
N MET A 19 5.74 15.92 1.03
CA MET A 19 5.61 14.72 0.21
C MET A 19 4.26 14.07 0.48
N LYS A 20 3.50 13.78 -0.57
CA LYS A 20 2.18 13.18 -0.43
C LYS A 20 2.29 11.67 -0.63
N VAL A 21 1.83 10.93 0.36
CA VAL A 21 1.67 9.47 0.31
C VAL A 21 0.19 9.14 0.44
N SER A 22 -0.36 8.39 -0.51
CA SER A 22 -1.73 7.89 -0.40
C SER A 22 -1.74 6.38 -0.23
N VAL A 23 -2.29 5.92 0.89
CA VAL A 23 -2.55 4.50 1.15
C VAL A 23 -3.94 4.19 0.62
N VAL A 24 -4.02 3.42 -0.46
CA VAL A 24 -5.27 3.09 -1.15
C VAL A 24 -5.62 1.63 -0.90
N ILE A 25 -6.78 1.42 -0.30
CA ILE A 25 -7.36 0.09 -0.04
C ILE A 25 -8.54 -0.10 -0.98
N LEU A 26 -8.51 -1.16 -1.81
CA LEU A 26 -9.66 -1.54 -2.62
C LEU A 26 -10.57 -2.46 -1.79
N ASN A 27 -11.84 -2.09 -1.66
CA ASN A 27 -12.84 -2.84 -0.91
C ASN A 27 -13.99 -3.29 -1.80
N TRP A 28 -14.42 -4.53 -1.62
CA TRP A 28 -15.68 -5.05 -2.15
C TRP A 28 -16.31 -6.03 -1.17
N ASN A 29 -17.44 -5.64 -0.56
CA ASN A 29 -18.17 -6.42 0.44
C ASN A 29 -17.28 -6.91 1.60
N GLY A 30 -16.33 -6.07 2.02
CA GLY A 30 -15.31 -6.38 3.03
C GLY A 30 -15.50 -5.67 4.36
N CYS A 31 -16.74 -5.38 4.79
CA CYS A 31 -17.03 -4.64 6.01
C CYS A 31 -16.32 -5.19 7.24
N ASP A 32 -16.33 -6.52 7.43
CA ASP A 32 -15.71 -7.16 8.60
C ASP A 32 -14.16 -7.12 8.54
N MET A 33 -13.59 -7.25 7.33
CA MET A 33 -12.15 -7.10 7.13
C MET A 33 -11.70 -5.68 7.44
N LEU A 34 -12.40 -4.69 6.92
CA LEU A 34 -12.12 -3.28 7.21
C LEU A 34 -12.24 -2.98 8.72
N ARG A 35 -13.26 -3.49 9.41
CA ARG A 35 -13.38 -3.33 10.87
C ARG A 35 -12.19 -3.89 11.62
N THR A 36 -11.66 -5.01 11.16
CA THR A 36 -10.54 -5.70 11.80
C THR A 36 -9.21 -5.02 11.55
N PHE A 37 -8.91 -4.64 10.31
CA PHE A 37 -7.56 -4.25 9.90
C PHE A 37 -7.37 -2.74 9.71
N LEU A 38 -8.39 -2.00 9.27
CA LEU A 38 -8.31 -0.57 9.04
C LEU A 38 -7.89 0.27 10.27
N PRO A 39 -8.25 -0.10 11.52
CA PRO A 39 -7.77 0.61 12.70
C PRO A 39 -6.25 0.71 12.78
N SER A 40 -5.52 -0.34 12.44
CA SER A 40 -4.04 -0.32 12.42
C SER A 40 -3.52 0.62 11.34
N VAL A 41 -4.13 0.59 10.14
CA VAL A 41 -3.75 1.45 9.02
C VAL A 41 -3.96 2.92 9.39
N VAL A 42 -5.12 3.28 9.90
CA VAL A 42 -5.41 4.66 10.34
C VAL A 42 -4.50 5.11 11.48
N ARG A 43 -4.17 4.20 12.40
CA ARG A 43 -3.29 4.50 13.54
C ARG A 43 -1.84 4.77 13.10
N TYR A 44 -1.29 3.95 12.22
CA TYR A 44 0.13 3.95 11.88
C TYR A 44 0.46 4.61 10.52
N SER A 45 -0.55 5.17 9.85
CA SER A 45 -0.38 5.99 8.64
C SER A 45 -0.68 7.46 8.91
N LYS A 46 -0.27 7.94 10.09
CA LYS A 46 -0.45 9.35 10.49
C LYS A 46 0.81 10.13 10.18
N GLY A 47 0.66 11.31 9.58
CA GLY A 47 1.76 12.19 9.29
C GLY A 47 1.33 13.32 8.37
N GLU A 48 2.12 14.39 8.34
CA GLU A 48 1.89 15.45 7.36
C GLU A 48 2.08 14.89 5.95
N GLY A 49 1.09 15.06 5.07
CA GLY A 49 1.12 14.56 3.71
C GLY A 49 0.74 13.09 3.54
N VAL A 50 0.33 12.37 4.59
CA VAL A 50 -0.16 10.99 4.46
C VAL A 50 -1.69 10.96 4.45
N GLU A 51 -2.28 10.34 3.44
CA GLU A 51 -3.72 10.12 3.31
C GLU A 51 -4.03 8.62 3.32
N VAL A 52 -5.09 8.23 4.02
CA VAL A 52 -5.66 6.87 3.91
C VAL A 52 -6.97 6.97 3.13
N CYS A 53 -7.08 6.18 2.08
CA CYS A 53 -8.21 6.14 1.17
C CYS A 53 -8.74 4.71 1.04
N VAL A 54 -10.05 4.54 1.12
CA VAL A 54 -10.73 3.29 0.78
C VAL A 54 -11.52 3.51 -0.50
N ALA A 55 -11.18 2.79 -1.54
CA ALA A 55 -11.92 2.73 -2.79
C ALA A 55 -12.94 1.59 -2.70
N ASP A 56 -14.19 1.95 -2.54
CA ASP A 56 -15.30 1.01 -2.52
C ASP A 56 -15.71 0.65 -3.94
N ASN A 57 -15.52 -0.61 -4.29
CA ASN A 57 -15.70 -1.17 -5.62
C ASN A 57 -17.14 -1.68 -5.84
N GLY A 58 -18.12 -0.84 -5.48
CA GLY A 58 -19.54 -1.16 -5.63
C GLY A 58 -20.04 -2.19 -4.60
N SER A 59 -19.68 -2.03 -3.33
CA SER A 59 -20.17 -2.90 -2.26
C SER A 59 -21.66 -2.77 -2.04
N THR A 60 -22.29 -3.86 -1.64
CA THR A 60 -23.71 -3.95 -1.27
C THR A 60 -23.92 -4.26 0.21
N ASP A 61 -22.82 -4.45 0.96
CA ASP A 61 -22.85 -4.62 2.41
C ASP A 61 -22.78 -3.27 3.16
N ALA A 62 -22.57 -3.30 4.47
CA ALA A 62 -22.47 -2.11 5.31
C ALA A 62 -21.10 -1.37 5.23
N SER A 63 -20.23 -1.72 4.29
CA SER A 63 -18.87 -1.17 4.23
C SER A 63 -18.84 0.36 4.18
N VAL A 64 -19.61 0.97 3.27
CA VAL A 64 -19.62 2.42 3.06
C VAL A 64 -20.21 3.17 4.26
N GLU A 65 -21.29 2.63 4.84
CA GLU A 65 -21.92 3.23 6.02
C GLU A 65 -20.97 3.18 7.21
N MET A 66 -20.36 2.03 7.46
CA MET A 66 -19.38 1.82 8.52
C MET A 66 -18.18 2.76 8.38
N LEU A 67 -17.62 2.90 7.17
CA LEU A 67 -16.50 3.81 6.92
C LEU A 67 -16.85 5.27 7.28
N ARG A 68 -18.04 5.73 6.89
CA ARG A 68 -18.49 7.10 7.20
C ARG A 68 -18.73 7.34 8.67
N GLN A 69 -19.21 6.31 9.40
CA GLN A 69 -19.53 6.41 10.83
C GLN A 69 -18.29 6.23 11.70
N ASP A 70 -17.51 5.17 11.46
CA ASP A 70 -16.45 4.73 12.36
C ASP A 70 -15.07 5.32 11.98
N PHE A 71 -14.89 5.72 10.70
CA PHE A 71 -13.61 6.21 10.16
C PHE A 71 -13.75 7.52 9.38
N PRO A 72 -14.25 8.60 9.99
CA PRO A 72 -14.52 9.86 9.29
C PRO A 72 -13.27 10.56 8.72
N SER A 73 -12.07 10.17 9.17
CA SER A 73 -10.79 10.66 8.63
C SER A 73 -10.33 9.93 7.36
N VAL A 74 -10.94 8.81 7.03
CA VAL A 74 -10.62 8.03 5.85
C VAL A 74 -11.38 8.59 4.65
N ARG A 75 -10.67 8.88 3.57
CA ARG A 75 -11.31 9.27 2.32
C ARG A 75 -11.96 8.06 1.67
N VAL A 76 -13.23 8.17 1.30
CA VAL A 76 -13.94 7.13 0.60
C VAL A 76 -14.13 7.52 -0.86
N ILE A 77 -13.62 6.71 -1.79
CA ILE A 77 -13.86 6.78 -3.22
C ILE A 77 -14.93 5.74 -3.55
N LEU A 78 -16.03 6.16 -4.17
CA LEU A 78 -17.11 5.27 -4.56
C LEU A 78 -17.01 4.97 -6.06
N LEU A 79 -16.84 3.70 -6.41
CA LEU A 79 -17.00 3.21 -7.78
C LEU A 79 -18.44 2.74 -7.98
N ASP A 80 -18.92 2.86 -9.21
CA ASP A 80 -20.33 2.59 -9.57
C ASP A 80 -20.71 1.11 -9.49
N GLN A 81 -19.74 0.21 -9.63
CA GLN A 81 -19.92 -1.25 -9.59
C GLN A 81 -18.60 -1.96 -9.28
N ASN A 82 -18.64 -3.28 -9.15
CA ASN A 82 -17.43 -4.09 -9.02
C ASN A 82 -16.71 -4.23 -10.38
N HIS A 83 -15.60 -3.55 -10.52
CA HIS A 83 -14.70 -3.60 -11.71
C HIS A 83 -13.60 -4.68 -11.59
N GLY A 84 -13.66 -5.54 -10.58
CA GLY A 84 -12.57 -6.47 -10.27
C GLY A 84 -11.39 -5.78 -9.60
N PHE A 85 -10.26 -6.49 -9.51
CA PHE A 85 -9.11 -6.01 -8.75
C PHE A 85 -8.32 -4.92 -9.49
N ALA A 86 -7.82 -5.22 -10.69
CA ALA A 86 -6.94 -4.33 -11.42
C ALA A 86 -7.65 -3.05 -11.90
N ASP A 87 -8.83 -3.19 -12.50
CA ASP A 87 -9.58 -2.04 -13.00
C ASP A 87 -10.14 -1.19 -11.86
N GLY A 88 -10.54 -1.82 -10.73
CA GLY A 88 -10.94 -1.11 -9.53
C GLY A 88 -9.83 -0.21 -8.99
N TYR A 89 -8.60 -0.72 -8.87
CA TYR A 89 -7.46 0.12 -8.51
C TYR A 89 -7.16 1.20 -9.56
N ASN A 90 -7.18 0.88 -10.84
CA ASN A 90 -6.92 1.86 -11.90
C ASN A 90 -7.91 3.03 -11.85
N LEU A 91 -9.19 2.75 -11.63
CA LEU A 91 -10.23 3.79 -11.51
C LEU A 91 -10.08 4.61 -10.22
N ALA A 92 -9.74 3.96 -9.11
CA ALA A 92 -9.49 4.65 -7.86
C ALA A 92 -8.29 5.59 -7.96
N LEU A 93 -7.19 5.14 -8.57
CA LEU A 93 -5.96 5.90 -8.73
C LEU A 93 -6.12 7.15 -9.61
N GLN A 94 -7.08 7.18 -10.53
CA GLN A 94 -7.41 8.39 -11.30
C GLN A 94 -7.95 9.53 -10.43
N GLN A 95 -8.41 9.20 -9.20
CA GLN A 95 -8.95 10.16 -8.24
C GLN A 95 -7.95 10.48 -7.11
N VAL A 96 -6.73 9.92 -7.16
CA VAL A 96 -5.68 10.10 -6.15
C VAL A 96 -4.56 10.95 -6.73
N GLU A 97 -4.16 11.97 -5.99
CA GLU A 97 -3.01 12.82 -6.32
C GLU A 97 -1.96 12.70 -5.22
N ALA A 98 -0.91 11.93 -5.45
CA ALA A 98 0.17 11.69 -4.50
C ALA A 98 1.50 11.48 -5.21
N ASP A 99 2.62 11.71 -4.50
CA ASP A 99 3.97 11.42 -4.99
C ASP A 99 4.27 9.92 -4.89
N TYR A 100 3.71 9.26 -3.85
CA TYR A 100 3.78 7.82 -3.64
C TYR A 100 2.39 7.23 -3.37
N VAL A 101 2.12 6.09 -3.97
CA VAL A 101 0.88 5.35 -3.76
C VAL A 101 1.21 3.97 -3.19
N VAL A 102 0.53 3.63 -2.11
CA VAL A 102 0.59 2.28 -1.53
C VAL A 102 -0.71 1.56 -1.85
N LEU A 103 -0.63 0.45 -2.59
CA LEU A 103 -1.76 -0.44 -2.83
C LEU A 103 -1.80 -1.47 -1.70
N LEU A 104 -2.81 -1.37 -0.85
CA LEU A 104 -2.92 -2.20 0.35
C LEU A 104 -4.21 -3.03 0.30
N ASN A 105 -4.11 -4.32 0.58
CA ASN A 105 -5.29 -5.16 0.72
C ASN A 105 -6.05 -4.83 2.02
N SER A 106 -7.35 -5.10 2.02
CA SER A 106 -8.24 -4.84 3.18
C SER A 106 -8.02 -5.78 4.37
N ASP A 107 -7.22 -6.84 4.22
CA ASP A 107 -6.92 -7.88 5.20
C ASP A 107 -5.49 -7.82 5.76
N VAL A 108 -4.86 -6.65 5.70
CA VAL A 108 -3.48 -6.44 6.16
C VAL A 108 -3.43 -5.60 7.44
N GLU A 109 -2.81 -6.14 8.48
CA GLU A 109 -2.41 -5.40 9.68
C GLU A 109 -1.06 -4.73 9.43
N VAL A 110 -0.98 -3.42 9.62
CA VAL A 110 0.27 -2.68 9.54
C VAL A 110 0.82 -2.36 10.94
N THR A 111 2.14 -2.15 11.02
CA THR A 111 2.85 -1.85 12.27
C THR A 111 3.33 -0.40 12.31
N GLU A 112 3.82 0.03 13.46
CA GLU A 112 4.46 1.32 13.60
C GLU A 112 5.65 1.46 12.64
N HIS A 113 5.82 2.65 12.07
CA HIS A 113 6.91 2.98 11.13
C HIS A 113 6.96 2.12 9.85
N TRP A 114 5.82 1.62 9.39
CA TRP A 114 5.79 0.76 8.21
C TRP A 114 6.02 1.50 6.88
N LEU A 115 5.64 2.78 6.80
CA LEU A 115 5.76 3.60 5.59
C LEU A 115 7.15 4.24 5.44
N GLU A 116 7.67 4.78 6.51
CA GLU A 116 8.85 5.66 6.49
C GLU A 116 10.09 4.99 5.86
N PRO A 117 10.44 3.73 6.20
CA PRO A 117 11.60 3.09 5.58
C PRO A 117 11.44 2.86 4.08
N MET A 118 10.22 2.56 3.61
CA MET A 118 9.95 2.35 2.19
C MET A 118 10.05 3.67 1.41
N ILE A 119 9.46 4.73 1.94
CA ILE A 119 9.53 6.05 1.32
C ILE A 119 10.97 6.56 1.29
N ALA A 120 11.69 6.47 2.41
CA ALA A 120 13.10 6.86 2.48
C ALA A 120 13.98 6.08 1.49
N TYR A 121 13.69 4.79 1.31
CA TYR A 121 14.40 3.96 0.32
C TYR A 121 14.13 4.44 -1.11
N LEU A 122 12.87 4.67 -1.47
CA LEU A 122 12.51 5.14 -2.81
C LEU A 122 13.05 6.55 -3.11
N ASP A 123 13.16 7.41 -2.10
CA ASP A 123 13.71 8.76 -2.25
C ASP A 123 15.19 8.77 -2.66
N ILE A 124 15.98 7.85 -2.12
CA ILE A 124 17.42 7.75 -2.39
C ILE A 124 17.74 6.82 -3.57
N HIS A 125 16.76 6.06 -4.07
CA HIS A 125 16.87 5.12 -5.17
C HIS A 125 15.91 5.45 -6.32
N PRO A 126 16.14 6.53 -7.09
CA PRO A 126 15.24 6.95 -8.17
C PRO A 126 15.10 5.94 -9.31
N GLU A 127 16.00 4.96 -9.40
CA GLU A 127 15.93 3.84 -10.33
C GLU A 127 14.91 2.76 -9.90
N VAL A 128 14.46 2.78 -8.63
CA VAL A 128 13.48 1.83 -8.10
C VAL A 128 12.08 2.40 -8.26
N THR A 129 11.25 1.70 -9.01
CA THR A 129 9.88 2.14 -9.31
C THR A 129 8.87 1.67 -8.26
N ALA A 130 9.12 0.52 -7.64
CA ALA A 130 8.23 -0.06 -6.64
C ALA A 130 9.02 -0.90 -5.63
N CYS A 131 8.52 -0.98 -4.41
CA CYS A 131 9.02 -1.86 -3.37
C CYS A 131 7.85 -2.47 -2.59
N GLN A 132 8.10 -3.57 -1.90
CA GLN A 132 7.14 -4.13 -0.96
C GLN A 132 7.85 -4.48 0.36
N PRO A 133 7.15 -4.34 1.50
CA PRO A 133 7.69 -4.79 2.76
C PRO A 133 7.68 -6.32 2.85
N LYS A 134 8.40 -6.83 3.81
CA LYS A 134 8.29 -8.21 4.26
C LYS A 134 6.90 -8.45 4.88
N ILE A 135 6.18 -9.49 4.43
CA ILE A 135 4.83 -9.80 4.89
C ILE A 135 4.87 -11.07 5.75
N ARG A 136 4.36 -10.96 6.97
CA ARG A 136 4.27 -12.08 7.92
C ARG A 136 2.84 -12.56 8.07
N SER A 137 2.70 -13.84 8.41
CA SER A 137 1.39 -14.43 8.68
C SER A 137 0.71 -13.75 9.88
N TRP A 138 -0.53 -13.29 9.68
CA TRP A 138 -1.32 -12.72 10.77
C TRP A 138 -1.63 -13.72 11.88
N ARG A 139 -1.76 -15.00 11.52
CA ARG A 139 -2.04 -16.10 12.48
C ARG A 139 -0.80 -16.61 13.18
N GLN A 140 0.34 -16.64 12.48
CA GLN A 140 1.63 -17.12 12.99
C GLN A 140 2.68 -16.03 12.79
N LYS A 141 2.69 -15.06 13.70
CA LYS A 141 3.43 -13.79 13.55
C LYS A 141 4.97 -13.94 13.44
N ASP A 142 5.50 -15.11 13.73
CA ASP A 142 6.92 -15.47 13.57
C ASP A 142 7.22 -16.18 12.25
N HIS A 143 6.24 -16.35 11.36
CA HIS A 143 6.40 -16.94 10.04
C HIS A 143 6.05 -15.95 8.94
N PHE A 144 6.66 -16.15 7.78
CA PHE A 144 6.27 -15.42 6.59
C PHE A 144 4.85 -15.78 6.13
N GLU A 145 4.19 -14.87 5.41
CA GLU A 145 2.94 -15.17 4.73
C GLU A 145 3.21 -16.14 3.56
N TYR A 146 2.21 -16.95 3.21
CA TYR A 146 2.33 -18.01 2.23
C TYR A 146 2.70 -17.50 0.82
N ALA A 147 2.15 -16.37 0.40
CA ALA A 147 2.32 -15.84 -0.95
C ALA A 147 3.15 -14.54 -0.97
N GLY A 148 4.39 -14.61 -1.47
CA GLY A 148 5.21 -13.42 -1.72
C GLY A 148 5.82 -12.75 -0.50
N ALA A 149 5.86 -13.44 0.61
CA ALA A 149 6.21 -12.98 1.95
C ALA A 149 7.44 -12.07 2.09
N ALA A 150 8.50 -12.33 1.34
CA ALA A 150 9.75 -11.57 1.37
C ALA A 150 10.30 -11.30 -0.05
N GLY A 151 9.40 -11.19 -1.02
CA GLY A 151 9.74 -11.06 -2.42
C GLY A 151 9.81 -12.39 -3.17
N GLY A 152 10.09 -12.32 -4.46
CA GLY A 152 10.15 -13.48 -5.33
C GLY A 152 11.34 -13.43 -6.27
N PHE A 153 11.65 -14.58 -6.82
CA PHE A 153 12.71 -14.76 -7.80
C PHE A 153 12.17 -15.50 -9.02
N LEU A 154 12.84 -15.36 -10.13
CA LEU A 154 12.67 -16.21 -11.30
C LEU A 154 13.92 -17.04 -11.47
N ASP A 155 13.76 -18.34 -11.70
CA ASP A 155 14.88 -19.18 -12.11
C ASP A 155 15.25 -18.94 -13.58
N LYS A 156 16.32 -19.60 -14.04
CA LYS A 156 16.80 -19.46 -15.43
C LYS A 156 15.81 -19.98 -16.48
N TYR A 157 14.76 -20.70 -16.09
CA TYR A 157 13.71 -21.21 -16.96
C TYR A 157 12.41 -20.39 -16.87
N GLY A 158 12.39 -19.32 -16.04
CA GLY A 158 11.23 -18.45 -15.86
C GLY A 158 10.21 -18.96 -14.82
N TYR A 159 10.55 -19.96 -14.01
CA TYR A 159 9.68 -20.41 -12.93
C TYR A 159 9.79 -19.47 -11.73
N PRO A 160 8.66 -18.90 -11.26
CA PRO A 160 8.66 -18.05 -10.08
C PRO A 160 8.78 -18.88 -8.79
N PHE A 161 9.56 -18.39 -7.84
CA PHE A 161 9.59 -18.93 -6.48
C PHE A 161 9.73 -17.81 -5.45
N CYS A 162 9.16 -18.03 -4.26
CA CYS A 162 9.15 -17.04 -3.19
C CYS A 162 10.35 -17.21 -2.27
N ARG A 163 10.92 -16.09 -1.85
CA ARG A 163 11.85 -16.05 -0.73
C ARG A 163 11.09 -16.36 0.57
N GLY A 164 11.68 -17.13 1.47
CA GLY A 164 11.04 -17.52 2.74
C GLY A 164 10.07 -18.70 2.62
N ARG A 165 10.06 -19.38 1.44
CA ARG A 165 9.24 -20.56 1.22
C ARG A 165 9.91 -21.55 0.27
N ILE A 166 9.94 -22.83 0.69
CA ILE A 166 10.38 -23.94 -0.16
C ILE A 166 9.22 -24.94 -0.24
N MET A 167 8.63 -25.07 -1.42
CA MET A 167 7.44 -25.90 -1.69
C MET A 167 6.28 -25.60 -0.69
N GLY A 168 5.94 -26.54 0.18
CA GLY A 168 4.89 -26.40 1.21
C GLY A 168 5.38 -25.89 2.57
N VAL A 169 6.68 -25.64 2.72
CA VAL A 169 7.27 -25.18 3.99
C VAL A 169 7.47 -23.67 3.94
N VAL A 170 6.88 -22.96 4.88
CA VAL A 170 7.07 -21.52 5.10
C VAL A 170 8.10 -21.35 6.22
N GLU A 171 9.10 -20.51 5.96
CA GLU A 171 10.18 -20.25 6.91
C GLU A 171 9.73 -19.28 8.01
N LYS A 172 10.39 -19.40 9.17
CA LYS A 172 10.30 -18.39 10.22
C LYS A 172 11.06 -17.14 9.82
N ASP A 173 10.54 -16.01 10.29
CA ASP A 173 11.24 -14.74 10.18
C ASP A 173 12.26 -14.62 11.32
N GLU A 174 13.51 -14.78 11.00
CA GLU A 174 14.63 -14.67 11.98
C GLU A 174 15.28 -13.27 11.98
N GLY A 175 14.67 -12.28 11.31
CA GLY A 175 15.13 -10.89 11.24
C GLY A 175 15.61 -10.44 9.87
#